data_be2d2c702005ab2a8380c7a59a4a39a8
#
_entry.id   be2d2c702005ab2a8380c7a59a4a39a8
#
_cell.length_a   1.000
_cell.length_b   1.000
_cell.length_c   1.000
_cell.angle_alpha   90.00
_cell.angle_beta   90.00
_cell.angle_gamma   90.00
#
_symmetry.space_group_name_H-M   'P 1'
#
loop_
_entity.id
_entity.type
_entity.pdbx_description
1 polymer ?
#
loop_
_entity_poly.entity_id
_entity_poly.type
_entity_poly.pdbx_seq_one_letter_code
_entity_poly.pdbx_strand_id
1 'polypeptide(L)'
;PNGYEDIYNMFKFIWPNKNVLGFEVNQLRDITATGDTARVTRLIDNISPYFIRIRKSDLNIPPATVHPPVFVPMGPLQQRIYDFIEKKYMDEFMADGAADTSSRFKAALAQARTIRLMQAASDPAMLKAPLCDFFMDEEVPVEAYQAIDDSDVLKSILEYETNEIPAKYIAVRQLVEQIISDGGKVVIWATFIHTIHGLKHYLESAGIPCQELYGATPVEREGIDDDEFVLTREKIVKAFQHPDCPFKVIIANPFAVAESISLHKACHNAIYIERSFNAAHFVQSKDRIHRYGLKPGTITNYYYILSQDTVDETIDTRLSEKERRMTEIMESMPIPLFNNISEDLGDEDIKALIRDYVRRTKKS
;
A
#
# COMPACT_ATOMS: atom_id res chain seq x y z
N PRO A 1 4.24 -9.18 -15.34
CA PRO A 1 3.17 -10.01 -15.90
C PRO A 1 2.88 -11.21 -15.01
N ASN A 2 1.64 -11.71 -15.04
CA ASN A 2 1.23 -12.93 -14.36
C ASN A 2 1.52 -14.18 -15.20
N GLY A 3 1.63 -14.01 -16.50
CA GLY A 3 2.01 -15.07 -17.43
C GLY A 3 2.75 -14.52 -18.65
N TYR A 4 3.39 -15.42 -19.40
CA TYR A 4 4.06 -15.02 -20.63
C TYR A 4 3.10 -14.54 -21.71
N GLU A 5 1.81 -14.90 -21.64
CA GLU A 5 0.78 -14.39 -22.53
C GLU A 5 0.51 -12.89 -22.38
N ASP A 6 0.81 -12.31 -21.22
CA ASP A 6 0.60 -10.86 -21.00
C ASP A 6 1.49 -10.01 -21.91
N ILE A 7 2.70 -10.51 -22.21
CA ILE A 7 3.61 -9.79 -23.13
C ILE A 7 3.20 -9.94 -24.60
N TYR A 8 2.35 -10.92 -24.95
CA TYR A 8 1.95 -11.15 -26.33
C TYR A 8 1.25 -9.92 -26.95
N ASN A 9 0.30 -9.34 -26.24
CA ASN A 9 -0.44 -8.18 -26.72
C ASN A 9 0.46 -6.95 -26.88
N MET A 10 1.43 -6.76 -25.98
CA MET A 10 2.41 -5.68 -26.08
C MET A 10 3.25 -5.81 -27.34
N PHE A 11 3.82 -7.00 -27.62
CA PHE A 11 4.62 -7.24 -28.81
C PHE A 11 3.76 -7.19 -30.08
N LYS A 12 2.50 -7.65 -30.03
CA LYS A 12 1.57 -7.57 -31.16
C LYS A 12 1.17 -6.14 -31.49
N PHE A 13 1.05 -5.27 -30.49
CA PHE A 13 0.81 -3.84 -30.69
C PHE A 13 1.98 -3.15 -31.39
N ILE A 14 3.23 -3.45 -30.98
CA ILE A 14 4.44 -2.83 -31.54
C ILE A 14 4.74 -3.40 -32.93
N TRP A 15 4.55 -4.70 -33.15
CA TRP A 15 4.78 -5.41 -34.41
C TRP A 15 3.54 -6.19 -34.87
N PRO A 16 2.50 -5.51 -35.42
CA PRO A 16 1.22 -6.14 -35.76
C PRO A 16 1.33 -7.30 -36.73
N ASN A 17 2.27 -7.21 -37.68
CA ASN A 17 2.46 -8.17 -38.79
C ASN A 17 3.56 -9.20 -38.55
N LYS A 18 4.19 -9.20 -37.36
CA LYS A 18 5.28 -10.12 -37.04
C LYS A 18 5.05 -10.77 -35.68
N ASN A 19 5.11 -12.10 -35.63
CA ASN A 19 5.14 -12.81 -34.34
C ASN A 19 6.59 -12.87 -33.83
N VAL A 20 7.00 -11.82 -33.11
CA VAL A 20 8.36 -11.70 -32.53
C VAL A 20 8.60 -12.76 -31.47
N LEU A 21 7.57 -13.13 -30.71
CA LEU A 21 7.67 -14.09 -29.63
C LEU A 21 7.95 -15.52 -30.13
N GLY A 22 7.51 -15.82 -31.38
CA GLY A 22 7.64 -17.16 -31.97
C GLY A 22 6.69 -18.21 -31.37
N PHE A 23 5.75 -17.78 -30.54
CA PHE A 23 4.72 -18.58 -29.88
C PHE A 23 3.36 -17.90 -29.98
N GLU A 24 2.31 -18.71 -30.07
CA GLU A 24 0.92 -18.25 -29.98
C GLU A 24 0.46 -18.16 -28.51
N VAL A 25 -0.62 -17.40 -28.25
CA VAL A 25 -1.13 -17.14 -26.90
C VAL A 25 -1.34 -18.42 -26.07
N ASN A 26 -1.94 -19.45 -26.69
CA ASN A 26 -2.19 -20.72 -25.99
C ASN A 26 -0.88 -21.47 -25.63
N GLN A 27 0.14 -21.37 -26.49
CA GLN A 27 1.45 -21.92 -26.20
C GLN A 27 2.15 -21.17 -25.05
N LEU A 28 2.00 -19.85 -24.99
CA LEU A 28 2.53 -19.02 -23.90
C LEU A 28 1.87 -19.36 -22.57
N ARG A 29 0.55 -19.57 -22.55
CA ARG A 29 -0.17 -20.06 -21.35
C ARG A 29 0.33 -21.42 -20.90
N ASP A 30 0.54 -22.33 -21.85
CA ASP A 30 1.11 -23.65 -21.54
C ASP A 30 2.54 -23.54 -20.96
N ILE A 31 3.38 -22.67 -21.51
CA ILE A 31 4.71 -22.39 -20.99
C ILE A 31 4.63 -21.82 -19.57
N THR A 32 3.70 -20.90 -19.30
CA THR A 32 3.46 -20.34 -17.96
C THR A 32 3.06 -21.43 -16.96
N ALA A 33 2.16 -22.33 -17.38
CA ALA A 33 1.64 -23.38 -16.51
C ALA A 33 2.67 -24.49 -16.23
N THR A 34 3.47 -24.86 -17.24
CA THR A 34 4.43 -25.99 -17.15
C THR A 34 5.81 -25.58 -16.66
N GLY A 35 6.20 -24.33 -16.83
CA GLY A 35 7.55 -23.85 -16.53
C GLY A 35 8.63 -24.48 -17.42
N ASP A 36 8.29 -24.90 -18.65
CA ASP A 36 9.20 -25.57 -19.60
C ASP A 36 10.42 -24.68 -19.91
N THR A 37 11.55 -25.01 -19.29
CA THR A 37 12.79 -24.23 -19.36
C THR A 37 13.31 -24.07 -20.80
N ALA A 38 13.17 -25.10 -21.64
CA ALA A 38 13.66 -25.03 -23.01
C ALA A 38 12.84 -24.05 -23.86
N ARG A 39 11.50 -24.05 -23.68
CA ARG A 39 10.63 -23.11 -24.36
C ARG A 39 10.78 -21.68 -23.81
N VAL A 40 10.98 -21.52 -22.50
CA VAL A 40 11.29 -20.22 -21.87
C VAL A 40 12.58 -19.65 -22.43
N THR A 41 13.65 -20.45 -22.53
CA THR A 41 14.93 -20.03 -23.14
C THR A 41 14.70 -19.56 -24.58
N ARG A 42 13.99 -20.34 -25.38
CA ARG A 42 13.68 -19.96 -26.77
C ARG A 42 12.85 -18.67 -26.86
N LEU A 43 11.90 -18.47 -25.96
CA LEU A 43 11.14 -17.23 -25.89
C LEU A 43 12.06 -16.03 -25.62
N ILE A 44 12.95 -16.17 -24.64
CA ILE A 44 13.93 -15.13 -24.28
C ILE A 44 14.85 -14.83 -25.47
N ASP A 45 15.37 -15.85 -26.15
CA ASP A 45 16.21 -15.67 -27.32
C ASP A 45 15.50 -14.93 -28.46
N ASN A 46 14.23 -15.25 -28.70
CA ASN A 46 13.41 -14.58 -29.71
C ASN A 46 13.19 -13.08 -29.43
N ILE A 47 12.98 -12.69 -28.16
CA ILE A 47 12.73 -11.29 -27.78
C ILE A 47 14.00 -10.50 -27.49
N SER A 48 15.13 -11.17 -27.21
CA SER A 48 16.41 -10.54 -26.85
C SER A 48 16.84 -9.39 -27.78
N PRO A 49 16.67 -9.46 -29.12
CA PRO A 49 16.98 -8.32 -30.00
C PRO A 49 16.07 -7.12 -29.86
N TYR A 50 14.90 -7.26 -29.23
CA TYR A 50 13.84 -6.26 -29.13
C TYR A 50 13.49 -5.86 -27.70
N PHE A 51 14.16 -6.46 -26.71
CA PHE A 51 13.86 -6.29 -25.29
C PHE A 51 15.15 -6.13 -24.49
N ILE A 52 15.23 -5.05 -23.77
CA ILE A 52 16.27 -4.82 -22.77
C ILE A 52 15.64 -4.61 -21.40
N ARG A 53 16.19 -5.23 -20.39
CA ARG A 53 15.81 -5.04 -19.01
C ARG A 53 16.98 -4.56 -18.19
N ILE A 54 16.76 -3.46 -17.45
CA ILE A 54 17.72 -2.90 -16.50
C ILE A 54 17.18 -3.18 -15.09
N ARG A 55 17.98 -3.84 -14.26
CA ARG A 55 17.64 -4.14 -12.87
C ARG A 55 18.08 -2.99 -11.96
N LYS A 56 17.49 -2.90 -10.77
CA LYS A 56 17.96 -1.92 -9.78
C LYS A 56 19.42 -2.14 -9.39
N SER A 57 19.85 -3.39 -9.27
CA SER A 57 21.24 -3.78 -9.04
C SER A 57 22.22 -3.26 -10.08
N ASP A 58 21.77 -3.06 -11.34
CA ASP A 58 22.60 -2.56 -12.43
C ASP A 58 22.81 -1.03 -12.37
N LEU A 59 22.01 -0.31 -11.57
CA LEU A 59 21.93 1.15 -11.59
C LEU A 59 22.80 1.86 -10.54
N ASN A 60 23.51 1.12 -9.69
CA ASN A 60 24.32 1.68 -8.59
C ASN A 60 23.57 2.70 -7.72
N ILE A 61 22.27 2.46 -7.46
CA ILE A 61 21.47 3.33 -6.60
C ILE A 61 21.98 3.20 -5.16
N PRO A 62 22.22 4.32 -4.43
CA PRO A 62 22.61 4.25 -3.03
C PRO A 62 21.63 3.39 -2.22
N PRO A 63 22.10 2.58 -1.27
CA PRO A 63 21.22 1.71 -0.49
C PRO A 63 20.23 2.54 0.34
N ALA A 64 19.01 2.02 0.48
CA ALA A 64 18.02 2.60 1.36
C ALA A 64 18.14 2.02 2.77
N THR A 65 17.82 2.82 3.78
CA THR A 65 17.73 2.39 5.18
C THR A 65 16.28 2.10 5.54
N VAL A 66 16.03 0.87 5.94
CA VAL A 66 14.75 0.46 6.53
C VAL A 66 14.93 0.48 8.04
N HIS A 67 14.25 1.41 8.70
CA HIS A 67 14.28 1.49 10.15
C HIS A 67 13.42 0.39 10.79
N PRO A 68 13.74 -0.07 11.99
CA PRO A 68 12.86 -0.97 12.73
C PRO A 68 11.45 -0.37 12.86
N PRO A 69 10.40 -1.18 12.77
CA PRO A 69 9.03 -0.70 12.96
C PRO A 69 8.83 -0.01 14.32
N VAL A 70 8.11 1.08 14.31
CA VAL A 70 7.70 1.79 15.53
C VAL A 70 6.37 1.21 15.99
N PHE A 71 6.40 0.44 17.07
CA PHE A 71 5.20 -0.12 17.69
C PHE A 71 4.57 0.94 18.60
N VAL A 72 3.31 1.27 18.30
CA VAL A 72 2.57 2.32 19.01
C VAL A 72 1.44 1.68 19.80
N PRO A 73 1.47 1.76 21.14
CA PRO A 73 0.35 1.31 21.96
C PRO A 73 -0.87 2.20 21.70
N MET A 74 -2.02 1.57 21.49
CA MET A 74 -3.28 2.30 21.31
C MET A 74 -3.71 2.98 22.62
N GLY A 75 -4.46 4.08 22.51
CA GLY A 75 -5.12 4.69 23.64
C GLY A 75 -6.24 3.80 24.18
N PRO A 76 -6.73 4.04 25.42
CA PRO A 76 -7.67 3.13 26.07
C PRO A 76 -8.99 2.95 25.33
N LEU A 77 -9.50 4.00 24.69
CA LEU A 77 -10.74 3.93 23.94
C LEU A 77 -10.55 3.22 22.60
N GLN A 78 -9.44 3.53 21.90
CA GLN A 78 -9.06 2.83 20.67
C GLN A 78 -8.86 1.34 20.93
N GLN A 79 -8.12 0.97 21.99
CA GLN A 79 -7.86 -0.43 22.36
C GLN A 79 -9.18 -1.19 22.59
N ARG A 80 -10.10 -0.62 23.38
CA ARG A 80 -11.40 -1.22 23.66
C ARG A 80 -12.22 -1.47 22.40
N ILE A 81 -12.25 -0.50 21.48
CA ILE A 81 -12.95 -0.64 20.20
C ILE A 81 -12.28 -1.71 19.34
N TYR A 82 -10.95 -1.69 19.24
CA TYR A 82 -10.20 -2.67 18.47
C TYR A 82 -10.43 -4.09 18.97
N ASP A 83 -10.29 -4.34 20.27
CA ASP A 83 -10.45 -5.67 20.87
C ASP A 83 -11.85 -6.26 20.61
N PHE A 84 -12.88 -5.42 20.67
CA PHE A 84 -14.24 -5.84 20.34
C PHE A 84 -14.37 -6.25 18.87
N ILE A 85 -13.90 -5.41 17.96
CA ILE A 85 -13.96 -5.65 16.52
C ILE A 85 -13.13 -6.88 16.13
N GLU A 86 -11.92 -7.00 16.68
CA GLU A 86 -11.04 -8.13 16.41
C GLU A 86 -11.66 -9.44 16.88
N LYS A 87 -12.17 -9.50 18.10
CA LYS A 87 -12.84 -10.70 18.61
C LYS A 87 -14.02 -11.10 17.73
N LYS A 88 -14.90 -10.16 17.39
CA LYS A 88 -16.05 -10.41 16.53
C LYS A 88 -15.63 -11.05 15.20
N TYR A 89 -14.70 -10.41 14.49
CA TYR A 89 -14.31 -10.89 13.17
C TYR A 89 -13.47 -12.16 13.20
N MET A 90 -12.65 -12.37 14.24
CA MET A 90 -11.92 -13.63 14.38
C MET A 90 -12.87 -14.81 14.69
N ASP A 91 -13.90 -14.60 15.51
CA ASP A 91 -14.94 -15.60 15.73
C ASP A 91 -15.68 -15.94 14.43
N GLU A 92 -16.01 -14.95 13.61
CA GLU A 92 -16.63 -15.12 12.30
C GLU A 92 -15.69 -15.85 11.30
N PHE A 93 -14.42 -15.50 11.23
CA PHE A 93 -13.43 -16.21 10.39
C PHE A 93 -13.30 -17.68 10.79
N MET A 94 -13.32 -17.98 12.08
CA MET A 94 -13.24 -19.36 12.56
C MET A 94 -14.54 -20.15 12.28
N ALA A 95 -15.70 -19.51 12.37
CA ALA A 95 -17.00 -20.13 12.07
C ALA A 95 -17.17 -20.43 10.56
N ASP A 96 -16.69 -19.56 9.68
CA ASP A 96 -16.76 -19.73 8.22
C ASP A 96 -15.81 -20.82 7.68
N GLY A 97 -15.09 -21.55 8.56
CA GLY A 97 -14.20 -22.65 8.18
C GLY A 97 -12.80 -22.20 7.79
N ALA A 98 -12.27 -21.25 8.54
CA ALA A 98 -10.88 -20.77 8.49
C ALA A 98 -10.29 -20.63 7.07
N ALA A 99 -10.48 -19.51 6.42
CA ALA A 99 -9.82 -19.13 5.17
C ALA A 99 -10.31 -19.85 3.89
N ASP A 100 -11.58 -20.24 3.82
CA ASP A 100 -12.18 -20.66 2.56
C ASP A 100 -12.63 -19.41 1.75
N THR A 101 -11.76 -18.89 0.89
CA THR A 101 -12.09 -17.84 -0.08
C THR A 101 -12.44 -18.40 -1.48
N SER A 102 -12.87 -19.67 -1.52
CA SER A 102 -13.20 -20.38 -2.77
C SER A 102 -14.35 -19.73 -3.55
N SER A 103 -15.21 -18.96 -2.90
CA SER A 103 -16.25 -18.17 -3.55
C SER A 103 -15.91 -16.67 -3.53
N ARG A 104 -16.24 -15.95 -4.59
CA ARG A 104 -16.05 -14.49 -4.69
C ARG A 104 -16.71 -13.75 -3.52
N PHE A 105 -17.87 -14.23 -3.07
CA PHE A 105 -18.59 -13.67 -1.93
C PHE A 105 -17.78 -13.79 -0.61
N LYS A 106 -17.22 -14.98 -0.32
CA LYS A 106 -16.42 -15.19 0.90
C LYS A 106 -15.13 -14.38 0.87
N ALA A 107 -14.49 -14.26 -0.29
CA ALA A 107 -13.30 -13.42 -0.47
C ALA A 107 -13.62 -11.95 -0.18
N ALA A 108 -14.70 -11.41 -0.73
CA ALA A 108 -15.12 -10.02 -0.50
C ALA A 108 -15.47 -9.76 0.97
N LEU A 109 -16.13 -10.72 1.64
CA LEU A 109 -16.47 -10.62 3.06
C LEU A 109 -15.20 -10.63 3.94
N ALA A 110 -14.24 -11.50 3.63
CA ALA A 110 -12.96 -11.56 4.34
C ALA A 110 -12.16 -10.26 4.16
N GLN A 111 -12.16 -9.71 2.96
CA GLN A 111 -11.53 -8.41 2.66
C GLN A 111 -12.19 -7.28 3.45
N ALA A 112 -13.52 -7.22 3.48
CA ALA A 112 -14.27 -6.22 4.23
C ALA A 112 -13.96 -6.26 5.74
N ARG A 113 -13.96 -7.46 6.35
CA ARG A 113 -13.60 -7.66 7.77
C ARG A 113 -12.16 -7.20 8.05
N THR A 114 -11.24 -7.53 7.17
CA THR A 114 -9.83 -7.12 7.30
C THR A 114 -9.67 -5.60 7.22
N ILE A 115 -10.38 -4.93 6.30
CA ILE A 115 -10.39 -3.47 6.21
C ILE A 115 -10.91 -2.84 7.50
N ARG A 116 -11.99 -3.38 8.09
CA ARG A 116 -12.50 -2.89 9.38
C ARG A 116 -11.50 -3.02 10.52
N LEU A 117 -10.75 -4.13 10.56
CA LEU A 117 -9.65 -4.29 11.52
C LEU A 117 -8.55 -3.24 11.31
N MET A 118 -8.16 -3.00 10.07
CA MET A 118 -7.17 -1.96 9.75
C MET A 118 -7.67 -0.56 10.13
N GLN A 119 -8.95 -0.26 9.90
CA GLN A 119 -9.58 1.00 10.31
C GLN A 119 -9.56 1.16 11.83
N ALA A 120 -9.96 0.14 12.58
CA ALA A 120 -9.93 0.16 14.03
C ALA A 120 -8.52 0.34 14.60
N ALA A 121 -7.51 -0.30 13.99
CA ALA A 121 -6.11 -0.18 14.37
C ALA A 121 -5.52 1.20 14.05
N SER A 122 -6.02 1.89 13.02
CA SER A 122 -5.51 3.19 12.58
C SER A 122 -6.26 4.35 13.22
N ASP A 123 -7.57 4.44 12.96
CA ASP A 123 -8.47 5.47 13.49
C ASP A 123 -9.90 4.90 13.59
N PRO A 124 -10.39 4.60 14.79
CA PRO A 124 -11.74 4.06 15.00
C PRO A 124 -12.88 4.93 14.47
N ALA A 125 -12.66 6.23 14.26
CA ALA A 125 -13.67 7.11 13.70
C ALA A 125 -14.12 6.67 12.30
N MET A 126 -13.26 5.98 11.55
CA MET A 126 -13.59 5.41 10.24
C MET A 126 -14.70 4.36 10.29
N LEU A 127 -14.91 3.72 11.43
CA LEU A 127 -15.97 2.72 11.61
C LEU A 127 -17.38 3.30 11.55
N LYS A 128 -17.53 4.64 11.63
CA LYS A 128 -18.80 5.35 11.46
C LYS A 128 -19.32 5.28 10.02
N ALA A 129 -18.40 5.24 9.05
CA ALA A 129 -18.73 5.27 7.62
C ALA A 129 -18.91 3.86 7.04
N PRO A 130 -19.77 3.69 6.03
CA PRO A 130 -19.85 2.45 5.25
C PRO A 130 -18.54 2.19 4.49
N LEU A 131 -18.33 0.93 4.07
CA LEU A 131 -17.13 0.53 3.33
C LEU A 131 -17.13 0.92 1.84
N CYS A 132 -18.21 1.54 1.35
CA CYS A 132 -18.42 1.83 -0.08
C CYS A 132 -17.27 2.62 -0.75
N ASP A 133 -16.53 3.43 0.02
CA ASP A 133 -15.40 4.22 -0.52
C ASP A 133 -14.14 3.39 -0.85
N PHE A 134 -14.14 2.10 -0.49
CA PHE A 134 -13.00 1.19 -0.69
C PHE A 134 -13.12 0.29 -1.90
N PHE A 135 -14.34 0.03 -2.33
CA PHE A 135 -14.64 -0.88 -3.43
C PHE A 135 -15.06 -0.07 -4.64
N MET A 136 -14.09 0.43 -5.41
CA MET A 136 -14.37 1.29 -6.57
C MET A 136 -15.16 0.58 -7.68
N ASP A 137 -15.17 -0.76 -7.74
CA ASP A 137 -15.78 -1.54 -8.83
C ASP A 137 -16.46 -2.86 -8.41
N GLU A 138 -16.57 -3.18 -7.11
CA GLU A 138 -17.16 -4.44 -6.65
C GLU A 138 -18.40 -4.21 -5.76
N GLU A 139 -19.46 -5.00 -5.98
CA GLU A 139 -20.59 -5.05 -5.06
C GLU A 139 -20.14 -5.61 -3.72
N VAL A 140 -20.06 -4.74 -2.71
CA VAL A 140 -19.73 -5.15 -1.35
C VAL A 140 -20.94 -5.89 -0.77
N PRO A 141 -20.78 -7.12 -0.25
CA PRO A 141 -21.88 -7.86 0.36
C PRO A 141 -22.54 -7.04 1.49
N VAL A 142 -23.89 -7.07 1.54
CA VAL A 142 -24.66 -6.33 2.56
C VAL A 142 -24.25 -6.76 3.98
N GLU A 143 -23.83 -8.02 4.16
CA GLU A 143 -23.32 -8.57 5.40
C GLU A 143 -22.01 -7.89 5.85
N ALA A 144 -21.22 -7.34 4.93
CA ALA A 144 -20.03 -6.57 5.26
C ALA A 144 -20.37 -5.22 5.90
N TYR A 145 -21.61 -4.73 5.70
CA TYR A 145 -22.14 -3.54 6.36
C TYR A 145 -22.77 -3.83 7.72
N GLN A 146 -22.68 -5.08 8.23
CA GLN A 146 -23.31 -5.41 9.51
C GLN A 146 -22.93 -4.37 10.56
N ALA A 147 -23.95 -3.68 11.03
CA ALA A 147 -23.84 -2.68 12.07
C ALA A 147 -23.19 -3.31 13.30
N ILE A 148 -22.41 -2.52 14.02
CA ILE A 148 -21.92 -2.92 15.32
C ILE A 148 -23.14 -2.94 16.23
N ASP A 149 -23.59 -4.15 16.60
CA ASP A 149 -24.84 -4.34 17.36
C ASP A 149 -24.71 -3.98 18.86
N ASP A 150 -23.46 -3.79 19.33
CA ASP A 150 -23.19 -3.38 20.70
C ASP A 150 -23.34 -1.86 20.86
N SER A 151 -24.33 -1.45 21.65
CA SER A 151 -24.66 -0.04 21.87
C SER A 151 -23.55 0.77 22.52
N ASP A 152 -22.74 0.13 23.40
CA ASP A 152 -21.66 0.82 24.13
C ASP A 152 -20.44 1.01 23.24
N VAL A 153 -20.15 0.02 22.40
CA VAL A 153 -19.07 0.14 21.39
C VAL A 153 -19.44 1.14 20.32
N LEU A 154 -20.69 1.11 19.82
CA LEU A 154 -21.18 2.10 18.87
C LEU A 154 -21.08 3.52 19.43
N LYS A 155 -21.49 3.74 20.67
CA LYS A 155 -21.33 5.02 21.36
C LYS A 155 -19.85 5.42 21.45
N SER A 156 -18.97 4.49 21.81
CA SER A 156 -17.53 4.72 21.88
C SER A 156 -16.95 5.16 20.53
N ILE A 157 -17.38 4.54 19.42
CA ILE A 157 -16.97 4.93 18.07
C ILE A 157 -17.48 6.34 17.72
N LEU A 158 -18.75 6.64 18.03
CA LEU A 158 -19.33 7.95 17.71
C LEU A 158 -18.64 9.09 18.46
N GLU A 159 -18.20 8.85 19.68
CA GLU A 159 -17.57 9.84 20.55
C GLU A 159 -16.02 9.83 20.45
N TYR A 160 -15.42 8.93 19.65
CA TYR A 160 -13.98 8.71 19.62
C TYR A 160 -13.18 10.00 19.36
N GLU A 161 -13.49 10.70 18.27
CA GLU A 161 -12.75 11.91 17.83
C GLU A 161 -12.79 13.05 18.87
N THR A 162 -13.79 13.04 19.75
CA THR A 162 -13.93 14.05 20.81
C THR A 162 -13.08 13.71 22.04
N ASN A 163 -12.82 12.41 22.26
CA ASN A 163 -12.23 11.93 23.51
C ASN A 163 -10.77 11.47 23.35
N GLU A 164 -10.35 11.09 22.14
CA GLU A 164 -9.02 10.52 21.92
C GLU A 164 -8.47 10.87 20.53
N ILE A 165 -7.17 11.08 20.44
CA ILE A 165 -6.44 11.25 19.19
C ILE A 165 -5.83 9.89 18.80
N PRO A 166 -5.92 9.46 17.52
CA PRO A 166 -5.29 8.22 17.08
C PRO A 166 -3.82 8.17 17.45
N ALA A 167 -3.42 7.09 18.13
CA ALA A 167 -2.06 6.97 18.66
C ALA A 167 -0.99 7.06 17.57
N LYS A 168 -1.29 6.54 16.36
CA LYS A 168 -0.40 6.67 15.20
C LYS A 168 -0.17 8.13 14.77
N TYR A 169 -1.17 9.01 14.88
CA TYR A 169 -1.00 10.43 14.53
C TYR A 169 0.04 11.11 15.41
N ILE A 170 0.02 10.79 16.72
CA ILE A 170 0.98 11.32 17.68
C ILE A 170 2.40 10.85 17.33
N ALA A 171 2.59 9.56 17.05
CA ALA A 171 3.88 9.00 16.68
C ALA A 171 4.40 9.57 15.34
N VAL A 172 3.53 9.70 14.34
CA VAL A 172 3.88 10.31 13.05
C VAL A 172 4.31 11.75 13.22
N ARG A 173 3.57 12.55 14.01
CA ARG A 173 3.95 13.95 14.27
C ARG A 173 5.34 14.07 14.89
N GLN A 174 5.65 13.29 15.90
CA GLN A 174 6.98 13.28 16.54
C GLN A 174 8.10 13.00 15.53
N LEU A 175 7.90 12.00 14.69
CA LEU A 175 8.88 11.64 13.65
C LEU A 175 8.99 12.72 12.56
N VAL A 176 7.89 13.32 12.16
CA VAL A 176 7.86 14.44 11.20
C VAL A 176 8.61 15.65 11.75
N GLU A 177 8.37 16.03 13.01
CA GLU A 177 9.06 17.13 13.69
C GLU A 177 10.57 16.91 13.68
N GLN A 178 11.03 15.68 13.96
CA GLN A 178 12.45 15.34 13.91
C GLN A 178 13.02 15.45 12.51
N ILE A 179 12.35 14.84 11.49
CA ILE A 179 12.81 14.90 10.10
C ILE A 179 12.91 16.34 9.60
N ILE A 180 11.95 17.18 9.95
CA ILE A 180 11.94 18.60 9.58
C ILE A 180 13.07 19.38 10.27
N SER A 181 13.31 19.09 11.57
CA SER A 181 14.42 19.73 12.32
C SER A 181 15.78 19.38 11.75
N ASP A 182 15.93 18.18 11.19
CA ASP A 182 17.13 17.75 10.47
C ASP A 182 17.22 18.30 9.02
N GLY A 183 16.31 19.20 8.63
CA GLY A 183 16.25 19.83 7.32
C GLY A 183 15.63 18.96 6.23
N GLY A 184 15.05 17.81 6.59
CA GLY A 184 14.45 16.86 5.64
C GLY A 184 13.05 17.26 5.20
N LYS A 185 12.60 16.59 4.14
CA LYS A 185 11.21 16.53 3.69
C LYS A 185 10.73 15.10 3.79
N VAL A 186 9.42 14.89 3.92
CA VAL A 186 8.83 13.57 4.14
C VAL A 186 7.57 13.37 3.31
N VAL A 187 7.41 12.16 2.76
CA VAL A 187 6.12 11.66 2.26
C VAL A 187 5.55 10.68 3.27
N ILE A 188 4.27 10.84 3.61
CA ILE A 188 3.53 9.93 4.48
C ILE A 188 2.56 9.16 3.60
N TRP A 189 2.68 7.85 3.60
CA TRP A 189 1.79 6.95 2.86
C TRP A 189 0.66 6.47 3.76
N ALA A 190 -0.56 6.80 3.37
CA ALA A 190 -1.79 6.41 4.06
C ALA A 190 -2.76 5.72 3.07
N THR A 191 -3.33 4.62 3.49
CA THR A 191 -4.28 3.83 2.68
C THR A 191 -5.65 4.49 2.67
N PHE A 192 -6.09 5.03 3.81
CA PHE A 192 -7.43 5.59 3.97
C PHE A 192 -7.46 7.10 3.72
N ILE A 193 -8.44 7.56 2.93
CA ILE A 193 -8.64 8.98 2.65
C ILE A 193 -8.98 9.76 3.94
N HIS A 194 -9.75 9.13 4.84
CA HIS A 194 -10.04 9.69 6.16
C HIS A 194 -8.75 10.00 6.94
N THR A 195 -7.79 9.05 6.95
CA THR A 195 -6.49 9.25 7.58
C THR A 195 -5.71 10.39 6.94
N ILE A 196 -5.77 10.54 5.60
CA ILE A 196 -5.10 11.63 4.90
C ILE A 196 -5.62 12.99 5.41
N HIS A 197 -6.94 13.16 5.43
CA HIS A 197 -7.55 14.41 5.88
C HIS A 197 -7.37 14.66 7.39
N GLY A 198 -7.59 13.64 8.21
CA GLY A 198 -7.46 13.74 9.67
C GLY A 198 -6.02 14.03 10.09
N LEU A 199 -5.05 13.32 9.51
CA LEU A 199 -3.63 13.55 9.80
C LEU A 199 -3.17 14.94 9.31
N LYS A 200 -3.62 15.40 8.14
CA LYS A 200 -3.36 16.76 7.68
C LYS A 200 -3.86 17.78 8.68
N HIS A 201 -5.13 17.71 9.06
CA HIS A 201 -5.71 18.62 10.04
C HIS A 201 -4.91 18.61 11.36
N TYR A 202 -4.51 17.43 11.83
CA TYR A 202 -3.73 17.27 13.06
C TYR A 202 -2.34 17.89 12.96
N LEU A 203 -1.63 17.69 11.85
CA LEU A 203 -0.30 18.29 11.64
C LEU A 203 -0.37 19.80 11.46
N GLU A 204 -1.34 20.30 10.69
CA GLU A 204 -1.53 21.74 10.49
C GLU A 204 -1.90 22.46 11.79
N SER A 205 -2.72 21.85 12.66
CA SER A 205 -3.04 22.39 13.99
C SER A 205 -1.80 22.51 14.89
N ALA A 206 -0.77 21.68 14.62
CA ALA A 206 0.52 21.75 15.28
C ALA A 206 1.53 22.69 14.58
N GLY A 207 1.10 23.47 13.58
CA GLY A 207 1.96 24.39 12.83
C GLY A 207 2.85 23.73 11.79
N ILE A 208 2.54 22.52 11.33
CA ILE A 208 3.27 21.79 10.31
C ILE A 208 2.47 21.80 9.00
N PRO A 209 2.78 22.70 8.05
CA PRO A 209 2.07 22.77 6.77
C PRO A 209 2.31 21.52 5.94
N CYS A 210 1.23 20.95 5.37
CA CYS A 210 1.30 19.78 4.53
C CYS A 210 0.32 19.83 3.35
N GLN A 211 0.56 18.99 2.34
CA GLN A 211 -0.29 18.83 1.17
C GLN A 211 -0.75 17.38 1.01
N GLU A 212 -1.90 17.20 0.38
CA GLU A 212 -2.53 15.91 0.13
C GLU A 212 -2.41 15.50 -1.33
N LEU A 213 -2.14 14.19 -1.56
CA LEU A 213 -2.17 13.60 -2.89
C LEU A 213 -2.98 12.28 -2.86
N TYR A 214 -4.17 12.30 -3.44
CA TYR A 214 -5.07 11.15 -3.50
C TYR A 214 -5.91 11.16 -4.79
N GLY A 215 -6.85 10.21 -4.94
CA GLY A 215 -7.63 10.03 -6.17
C GLY A 215 -8.33 11.29 -6.68
N ALA A 216 -8.93 12.07 -5.78
CA ALA A 216 -9.64 13.30 -6.14
C ALA A 216 -8.72 14.53 -6.35
N THR A 217 -7.40 14.45 -6.06
CA THR A 217 -6.49 15.55 -6.37
C THR A 217 -6.42 15.74 -7.88
N PRO A 218 -6.73 16.95 -8.42
CA PRO A 218 -6.77 17.22 -9.85
C PRO A 218 -5.43 16.90 -10.54
N VAL A 219 -5.52 16.42 -11.78
CA VAL A 219 -4.38 16.19 -12.67
C VAL A 219 -4.36 17.31 -13.70
N GLU A 220 -3.18 17.84 -14.02
CA GLU A 220 -3.00 18.87 -15.05
C GLU A 220 -3.48 18.34 -16.43
N ARG A 221 -4.34 19.10 -17.13
CA ARG A 221 -4.85 18.75 -18.46
C ARG A 221 -4.55 19.90 -19.42
N GLU A 222 -4.00 19.59 -20.59
CA GLU A 222 -3.77 20.58 -21.63
C GLU A 222 -5.07 21.33 -22.01
N GLY A 223 -5.08 22.64 -21.87
CA GLY A 223 -6.17 23.53 -22.28
C GLY A 223 -7.25 23.84 -21.22
N ILE A 224 -7.13 23.39 -19.98
CA ILE A 224 -8.09 23.65 -18.89
C ILE A 224 -7.41 24.40 -17.72
N ASP A 225 -6.09 24.46 -17.68
CA ASP A 225 -5.31 24.82 -16.50
C ASP A 225 -4.80 26.26 -16.44
N ASP A 226 -5.46 27.20 -17.11
CA ASP A 226 -5.20 28.65 -16.88
C ASP A 226 -5.78 29.14 -15.53
N ASP A 227 -6.44 28.27 -14.76
CA ASP A 227 -6.90 28.61 -13.43
C ASP A 227 -5.74 28.43 -12.43
N GLU A 228 -5.06 29.54 -12.17
CA GLU A 228 -3.87 29.66 -11.31
C GLU A 228 -4.16 29.17 -9.87
N PHE A 229 -5.44 29.11 -9.49
CA PHE A 229 -5.92 28.77 -8.15
C PHE A 229 -6.09 27.27 -7.90
N VAL A 230 -6.16 26.42 -8.94
CA VAL A 230 -6.32 24.97 -8.76
C VAL A 230 -4.97 24.30 -8.50
N LEU A 231 -4.81 23.70 -7.32
CA LEU A 231 -3.64 22.89 -6.97
C LEU A 231 -3.74 21.51 -7.60
N THR A 232 -3.05 21.30 -8.73
CA THR A 232 -2.92 20.00 -9.37
C THR A 232 -1.81 19.17 -8.73
N ARG A 233 -1.79 17.86 -8.99
CA ARG A 233 -0.73 16.93 -8.52
C ARG A 233 0.64 17.42 -8.96
N GLU A 234 0.77 17.86 -10.21
CA GLU A 234 1.99 18.33 -10.82
C GLU A 234 2.49 19.63 -10.15
N LYS A 235 1.58 20.59 -9.89
CA LYS A 235 1.89 21.84 -9.17
C LYS A 235 2.37 21.54 -7.74
N ILE A 236 1.71 20.64 -7.02
CA ILE A 236 2.11 20.23 -5.64
C ILE A 236 3.51 19.60 -5.67
N VAL A 237 3.75 18.62 -6.55
CA VAL A 237 5.05 17.95 -6.66
C VAL A 237 6.16 18.92 -7.06
N LYS A 238 5.89 19.82 -8.02
CA LYS A 238 6.84 20.84 -8.45
C LYS A 238 7.19 21.82 -7.32
N ALA A 239 6.19 22.30 -6.59
CA ALA A 239 6.39 23.14 -5.42
C ALA A 239 7.19 22.41 -4.33
N PHE A 240 6.88 21.13 -4.06
CA PHE A 240 7.60 20.32 -3.09
C PHE A 240 9.07 20.11 -3.43
N GLN A 241 9.41 20.09 -4.72
CA GLN A 241 10.80 19.96 -5.16
C GLN A 241 11.60 21.26 -4.97
N HIS A 242 10.94 22.42 -4.83
CA HIS A 242 11.63 23.70 -4.63
C HIS A 242 12.27 23.79 -3.23
N PRO A 243 13.47 24.34 -3.08
CA PRO A 243 14.11 24.50 -1.76
C PRO A 243 13.26 25.34 -0.78
N ASP A 244 12.67 26.43 -1.26
CA ASP A 244 11.86 27.38 -0.47
C ASP A 244 10.38 26.98 -0.38
N CYS A 245 10.08 25.68 -0.53
CA CYS A 245 8.71 25.18 -0.43
C CYS A 245 8.12 25.50 0.95
N PRO A 246 6.91 26.08 1.03
CA PRO A 246 6.27 26.43 2.31
C PRO A 246 5.84 25.20 3.13
N PHE A 247 5.79 24.01 2.55
CA PHE A 247 5.48 22.78 3.23
C PHE A 247 6.59 21.73 3.08
N LYS A 248 6.77 20.91 4.09
CA LYS A 248 7.79 19.85 4.14
C LYS A 248 7.21 18.45 4.10
N VAL A 249 5.88 18.34 4.12
CA VAL A 249 5.14 17.08 4.24
C VAL A 249 4.17 16.93 3.09
N ILE A 250 4.14 15.76 2.47
CA ILE A 250 3.08 15.30 1.59
C ILE A 250 2.45 14.06 2.23
N ILE A 251 1.13 14.02 2.33
CA ILE A 251 0.36 12.84 2.74
C ILE A 251 -0.30 12.28 1.49
N ALA A 252 -0.02 11.02 1.15
CA ALA A 252 -0.38 10.48 -0.14
C ALA A 252 -0.99 9.07 -0.05
N ASN A 253 -1.94 8.79 -0.96
CA ASN A 253 -2.49 7.45 -1.13
C ASN A 253 -1.66 6.68 -2.17
N PRO A 254 -1.06 5.52 -1.82
CA PRO A 254 -0.23 4.76 -2.75
C PRO A 254 -1.00 4.21 -3.95
N PHE A 255 -2.28 3.86 -3.78
CA PHE A 255 -3.11 3.33 -4.88
C PHE A 255 -3.38 4.36 -5.98
N ALA A 256 -3.54 5.64 -5.59
CA ALA A 256 -3.93 6.68 -6.52
C ALA A 256 -2.74 7.40 -7.17
N VAL A 257 -1.59 7.47 -6.51
CA VAL A 257 -0.52 8.36 -6.94
C VAL A 257 0.86 7.70 -7.05
N ALA A 258 1.02 6.47 -6.55
CA ALA A 258 2.33 5.81 -6.59
C ALA A 258 2.88 5.58 -8.01
N GLU A 259 2.06 5.58 -9.05
CA GLU A 259 2.52 5.44 -10.42
C GLU A 259 2.88 6.78 -11.10
N SER A 260 2.29 7.89 -10.65
CA SER A 260 2.31 9.18 -11.34
C SER A 260 3.30 10.20 -10.80
N ILE A 261 3.80 10.06 -9.56
CA ILE A 261 4.67 11.05 -8.92
C ILE A 261 6.13 10.61 -8.80
N SER A 262 7.03 11.59 -8.74
CA SER A 262 8.45 11.35 -8.52
C SER A 262 8.99 12.37 -7.52
N LEU A 263 9.39 11.92 -6.33
CA LEU A 263 9.77 12.78 -5.22
C LEU A 263 11.27 12.72 -4.88
N HIS A 264 12.03 11.78 -5.46
CA HIS A 264 13.42 11.46 -5.11
C HIS A 264 14.40 12.63 -5.20
N LYS A 265 14.06 13.71 -5.93
CA LYS A 265 14.93 14.90 -6.06
C LYS A 265 14.92 15.77 -4.80
N ALA A 266 13.89 15.68 -3.97
CA ALA A 266 13.70 16.57 -2.82
C ALA A 266 13.31 15.83 -1.53
N CYS A 267 12.84 14.62 -1.62
CA CYS A 267 12.34 13.84 -0.49
C CYS A 267 13.07 12.51 -0.39
N HIS A 268 13.62 12.22 0.79
CA HIS A 268 14.38 11.01 1.08
C HIS A 268 13.87 10.27 2.30
N ASN A 269 12.71 10.67 2.84
CA ASN A 269 12.08 10.03 3.97
C ASN A 269 10.65 9.65 3.62
N ALA A 270 10.27 8.40 3.87
CA ALA A 270 8.91 7.92 3.75
C ALA A 270 8.44 7.31 5.06
N ILE A 271 7.27 7.73 5.53
CA ILE A 271 6.58 7.16 6.68
C ILE A 271 5.36 6.41 6.17
N TYR A 272 5.21 5.17 6.56
CA TYR A 272 4.04 4.35 6.27
C TYR A 272 3.19 4.28 7.54
N ILE A 273 2.11 5.06 7.59
CA ILE A 273 1.16 5.04 8.72
C ILE A 273 0.17 3.88 8.58
N GLU A 274 -0.11 3.48 7.34
CA GLU A 274 -0.96 2.36 6.99
C GLU A 274 -0.38 1.60 5.80
N ARG A 275 -0.56 0.29 5.79
CA ARG A 275 -0.24 -0.58 4.67
C ARG A 275 -1.32 -1.64 4.53
N SER A 276 -1.61 -2.05 3.31
CA SER A 276 -2.49 -3.17 2.99
C SER A 276 -1.68 -4.41 2.64
N PHE A 277 -2.34 -5.54 2.36
CA PHE A 277 -1.67 -6.75 1.87
C PHE A 277 -1.17 -6.63 0.41
N ASN A 278 -1.43 -5.51 -0.28
CA ASN A 278 -1.00 -5.28 -1.65
C ASN A 278 0.49 -4.91 -1.73
N ALA A 279 1.30 -5.88 -2.10
CA ALA A 279 2.75 -5.72 -2.18
C ALA A 279 3.18 -4.87 -3.40
N ALA A 280 2.44 -4.89 -4.50
CA ALA A 280 2.79 -4.15 -5.70
C ALA A 280 2.76 -2.64 -5.45
N HIS A 281 1.67 -2.12 -4.91
CA HIS A 281 1.55 -0.70 -4.57
C HIS A 281 2.54 -0.26 -3.50
N PHE A 282 2.84 -1.16 -2.54
CA PHE A 282 3.86 -0.89 -1.52
C PHE A 282 5.25 -0.72 -2.15
N VAL A 283 5.68 -1.66 -2.98
CA VAL A 283 6.97 -1.58 -3.68
C VAL A 283 7.03 -0.35 -4.59
N GLN A 284 5.98 -0.08 -5.36
CA GLN A 284 5.90 1.11 -6.21
C GLN A 284 6.03 2.41 -5.42
N SER A 285 5.39 2.52 -4.24
CA SER A 285 5.49 3.72 -3.40
C SER A 285 6.90 3.95 -2.87
N LYS A 286 7.66 2.89 -2.55
CA LYS A 286 9.08 2.98 -2.18
C LYS A 286 9.91 3.58 -3.30
N ASP A 287 9.60 3.24 -4.55
CA ASP A 287 10.31 3.72 -5.74
C ASP A 287 10.05 5.20 -6.07
N ARG A 288 9.15 5.87 -5.36
CA ARG A 288 8.92 7.32 -5.54
C ARG A 288 10.04 8.18 -4.96
N ILE A 289 10.71 7.70 -3.93
CA ILE A 289 11.83 8.40 -3.28
C ILE A 289 13.18 7.68 -3.45
N HIS A 290 13.17 6.40 -3.85
CA HIS A 290 14.37 5.58 -4.05
C HIS A 290 14.45 5.04 -5.48
N ARG A 291 15.06 5.80 -6.37
CA ARG A 291 15.16 5.47 -7.80
C ARG A 291 16.42 6.04 -8.43
N TYR A 292 16.66 5.69 -9.69
CA TYR A 292 17.74 6.24 -10.49
C TYR A 292 17.70 7.78 -10.50
N GLY A 293 18.89 8.40 -10.36
CA GLY A 293 19.04 9.84 -10.29
C GLY A 293 19.26 10.40 -8.89
N LEU A 294 19.26 9.55 -7.86
CA LEU A 294 19.72 9.96 -6.52
C LEU A 294 21.19 10.33 -6.54
N LYS A 295 21.54 11.42 -5.85
CA LYS A 295 22.93 11.86 -5.71
C LYS A 295 23.73 10.83 -4.89
N PRO A 296 25.01 10.61 -5.22
CA PRO A 296 25.88 9.78 -4.37
C PRO A 296 25.86 10.28 -2.91
N GLY A 297 25.78 9.34 -1.97
CA GLY A 297 25.73 9.67 -0.54
C GLY A 297 24.33 10.04 -0.01
N THR A 298 23.31 10.11 -0.86
CA THR A 298 21.93 10.29 -0.40
C THR A 298 21.46 9.03 0.34
N ILE A 299 20.97 9.19 1.56
CA ILE A 299 20.36 8.13 2.34
C ILE A 299 18.83 8.25 2.22
N THR A 300 18.19 7.20 1.73
CA THR A 300 16.73 7.11 1.70
C THR A 300 16.25 6.31 2.90
N ASN A 301 15.31 6.85 3.66
CA ASN A 301 14.82 6.27 4.91
C ASN A 301 13.37 5.84 4.78
N TYR A 302 13.05 4.65 5.29
CA TYR A 302 11.70 4.11 5.40
C TYR A 302 11.35 3.84 6.85
N TYR A 303 10.22 4.38 7.31
CA TYR A 303 9.69 4.24 8.66
C TYR A 303 8.32 3.60 8.60
N TYR A 304 8.05 2.62 9.45
CA TYR A 304 6.79 1.90 9.54
C TYR A 304 6.17 2.12 10.90
N ILE A 305 4.93 2.62 10.93
CA ILE A 305 4.19 2.88 12.17
C ILE A 305 3.13 1.79 12.30
N LEU A 306 3.21 0.99 13.34
CA LEU A 306 2.34 -0.15 13.58
C LEU A 306 1.62 0.04 14.92
N SER A 307 0.31 -0.16 14.95
CA SER A 307 -0.39 -0.30 16.23
C SER A 307 -0.01 -1.64 16.84
N GLN A 308 0.45 -1.58 18.09
CA GLN A 308 0.97 -2.73 18.83
C GLN A 308 -0.15 -3.76 19.05
N ASP A 309 0.18 -5.05 18.95
CA ASP A 309 -0.73 -6.19 19.18
C ASP A 309 -1.98 -6.17 18.27
N THR A 310 -1.85 -5.69 17.02
CA THR A 310 -2.95 -5.58 16.07
C THR A 310 -2.67 -6.30 14.75
N VAL A 311 -3.65 -6.21 13.83
CA VAL A 311 -3.53 -6.68 12.44
C VAL A 311 -2.32 -6.07 11.69
N ASP A 312 -1.84 -4.90 12.11
CA ASP A 312 -0.71 -4.23 11.48
C ASP A 312 0.57 -5.07 11.51
N GLU A 313 0.80 -5.80 12.60
CA GLU A 313 1.99 -6.67 12.74
C GLU A 313 1.93 -7.86 11.77
N THR A 314 0.74 -8.43 11.59
CA THR A 314 0.54 -9.50 10.61
C THR A 314 0.74 -8.97 9.19
N ILE A 315 0.19 -7.80 8.87
CA ILE A 315 0.38 -7.13 7.56
C ILE A 315 1.86 -6.86 7.32
N ASP A 316 2.58 -6.32 8.29
CA ASP A 316 4.01 -6.04 8.17
C ASP A 316 4.82 -7.29 7.82
N THR A 317 4.58 -8.37 8.55
CA THR A 317 5.25 -9.66 8.34
C THR A 317 4.95 -10.21 6.93
N ARG A 318 3.67 -10.28 6.57
CA ARG A 318 3.24 -10.83 5.28
C ARG A 318 3.71 -10.00 4.09
N LEU A 319 3.64 -8.67 4.23
CA LEU A 319 4.08 -7.74 3.20
C LEU A 319 5.59 -7.82 2.97
N SER A 320 6.37 -7.95 4.04
CA SER A 320 7.82 -8.16 3.95
C SER A 320 8.18 -9.47 3.25
N GLU A 321 7.43 -10.55 3.49
CA GLU A 321 7.60 -11.82 2.78
C GLU A 321 7.27 -11.69 1.28
N LYS A 322 6.16 -11.02 0.95
CA LYS A 322 5.75 -10.78 -0.45
C LYS A 322 6.78 -9.89 -1.16
N GLU A 323 7.24 -8.80 -0.53
CA GLU A 323 8.28 -7.91 -1.07
C GLU A 323 9.57 -8.67 -1.36
N ARG A 324 10.03 -9.51 -0.42
CA ARG A 324 11.24 -10.33 -0.61
C ARG A 324 11.10 -11.25 -1.82
N ARG A 325 9.97 -11.97 -1.95
CA ARG A 325 9.70 -12.85 -3.10
C ARG A 325 9.64 -12.08 -4.42
N MET A 326 8.97 -10.91 -4.44
CA MET A 326 8.93 -10.06 -5.63
C MET A 326 10.33 -9.60 -6.04
N THR A 327 11.16 -9.20 -5.09
CA THR A 327 12.54 -8.77 -5.34
C THR A 327 13.36 -9.93 -5.88
N GLU A 328 13.27 -11.12 -5.30
CA GLU A 328 13.96 -12.33 -5.78
C GLU A 328 13.57 -12.64 -7.24
N ILE A 329 12.28 -12.60 -7.58
CA ILE A 329 11.80 -12.81 -8.94
C ILE A 329 12.33 -11.72 -9.88
N MET A 330 12.27 -10.45 -9.47
CA MET A 330 12.77 -9.34 -10.26
C MET A 330 14.29 -9.42 -10.51
N GLU A 331 15.08 -9.90 -9.57
CA GLU A 331 16.53 -9.97 -9.74
C GLU A 331 16.98 -11.26 -10.45
N SER A 332 16.26 -12.39 -10.28
CA SER A 332 16.68 -13.69 -10.81
C SER A 332 16.15 -14.01 -12.20
N MET A 333 14.94 -13.56 -12.55
CA MET A 333 14.27 -13.97 -13.80
C MET A 333 14.47 -12.95 -14.92
N PRO A 334 14.79 -13.38 -16.14
CA PRO A 334 14.84 -12.49 -17.33
C PRO A 334 13.50 -11.81 -17.61
N ILE A 335 12.40 -12.55 -17.51
CA ILE A 335 11.02 -12.05 -17.54
C ILE A 335 10.40 -12.42 -16.20
N PRO A 336 10.18 -11.46 -15.26
CA PRO A 336 9.61 -11.77 -13.97
C PRO A 336 8.12 -12.08 -14.10
N LEU A 337 7.69 -13.22 -13.55
CA LEU A 337 6.28 -13.60 -13.43
C LEU A 337 5.86 -13.56 -11.96
N PHE A 338 4.73 -12.95 -11.69
CA PHE A 338 4.19 -12.75 -10.33
C PHE A 338 2.94 -13.59 -10.04
N ASN A 339 2.63 -14.58 -10.90
CA ASN A 339 1.47 -15.48 -10.79
C ASN A 339 1.36 -16.22 -9.45
N ASN A 340 2.47 -16.40 -8.73
CA ASN A 340 2.52 -17.07 -7.43
C ASN A 340 2.52 -16.11 -6.23
N ILE A 341 2.34 -14.81 -6.47
CA ILE A 341 2.26 -13.80 -5.43
C ILE A 341 0.85 -13.22 -5.47
N SER A 342 0.06 -13.47 -4.42
CA SER A 342 -1.22 -12.79 -4.28
C SER A 342 -0.98 -11.29 -4.13
N GLU A 343 -1.51 -10.50 -5.05
CA GLU A 343 -1.38 -9.04 -4.99
C GLU A 343 -2.13 -8.46 -3.79
N ASP A 344 -3.28 -9.06 -3.45
CA ASP A 344 -4.16 -8.64 -2.36
C ASP A 344 -4.25 -9.68 -1.24
N LEU A 345 -5.30 -9.59 -0.42
CA LEU A 345 -5.59 -10.52 0.66
C LEU A 345 -5.89 -11.93 0.11
N GLY A 346 -5.04 -12.88 0.45
CA GLY A 346 -5.21 -14.29 0.11
C GLY A 346 -5.48 -15.18 1.32
N ASP A 347 -5.80 -16.46 1.07
CA ASP A 347 -6.07 -17.46 2.13
C ASP A 347 -4.95 -17.56 3.16
N GLU A 348 -3.70 -17.49 2.73
CA GLU A 348 -2.56 -17.55 3.64
C GLU A 348 -2.44 -16.31 4.54
N ASP A 349 -2.90 -15.15 4.05
CA ASP A 349 -2.93 -13.93 4.84
C ASP A 349 -4.00 -14.01 5.93
N ILE A 350 -5.20 -14.55 5.60
CA ILE A 350 -6.27 -14.79 6.57
C ILE A 350 -5.86 -15.83 7.63
N LYS A 351 -5.21 -16.92 7.21
CA LYS A 351 -4.66 -17.91 8.15
C LYS A 351 -3.61 -17.30 9.08
N ALA A 352 -2.81 -16.35 8.58
CA ALA A 352 -1.83 -15.64 9.40
C ALA A 352 -2.52 -14.75 10.44
N LEU A 353 -3.58 -14.02 10.06
CA LEU A 353 -4.38 -13.21 10.99
C LEU A 353 -4.96 -14.06 12.12
N ILE A 354 -5.58 -15.17 11.80
CA ILE A 354 -6.16 -16.09 12.81
C ILE A 354 -5.07 -16.67 13.73
N ARG A 355 -3.94 -17.11 13.18
CA ARG A 355 -2.82 -17.64 13.97
C ARG A 355 -2.26 -16.61 14.95
N ASP A 356 -2.10 -15.37 14.51
CA ASP A 356 -1.57 -14.31 15.36
C ASP A 356 -2.55 -13.91 16.46
N TYR A 357 -3.84 -13.83 16.16
CA TYR A 357 -4.87 -13.62 17.17
C TYR A 357 -4.86 -14.70 18.25
N VAL A 358 -4.88 -16.00 17.85
CA VAL A 358 -4.84 -17.12 18.79
C VAL A 358 -3.55 -17.12 19.62
N ARG A 359 -2.42 -16.74 19.01
CA ARG A 359 -1.13 -16.64 19.74
C ARG A 359 -1.16 -15.54 20.81
N ARG A 360 -1.74 -14.37 20.51
CA ARG A 360 -1.85 -13.23 21.44
C ARG A 360 -2.82 -13.53 22.58
N THR A 361 -4.01 -14.05 22.27
CA THR A 361 -5.05 -14.39 23.27
C THR A 361 -4.68 -15.54 24.21
N LYS A 362 -3.76 -16.45 23.81
CA LYS A 362 -3.27 -17.52 24.69
C LYS A 362 -2.14 -17.05 25.63
N LYS A 363 -1.56 -15.88 25.41
CA LYS A 363 -0.50 -15.32 26.26
C LYS A 363 -1.02 -14.35 27.31
N SER A 364 -2.23 -13.82 27.13
CA SER A 364 -2.95 -13.01 28.13
C SER A 364 -3.77 -13.92 29.06
#